data_42b5350b39d2e286bfc351d20980fc50
#
_entry.id   42b5350b39d2e286bfc351d20980fc50
#
_cell.length_a   1.000
_cell.length_b   1.000
_cell.length_c   1.000
_cell.angle_alpha   90.00
_cell.angle_beta   90.00
_cell.angle_gamma   90.00
#
_symmetry.space_group_name_H-M   'P 1'
#
loop_
_entity.id
_entity.type
_entity.pdbx_description
1 polymer ?
#
loop_
_entity_poly.entity_id
_entity_poly.type
_entity_poly.pdbx_seq_one_letter_code
_entity_poly.pdbx_strand_id
1 'polypeptide(L)'
;KYYALGTRDGNEILLVLDAATGRELWLAKLGSVHDDDRGDGPRGTPTIDGDRAYAMTGPGNLVCVSLTDQKVIWQVAMTELGGRVPRWGYSESVLVDGDQVVCTPGGSKGTLAAFDKLTGKARWQSMEFTDLEHYSSIVPATINGQAQYIQRTEKSVVGISPRDGALL
;
A
#
# COMPACT_ATOMS: atom_id res chain seq x y z
N LYS A 1 13.40 -14.87 7.05
CA LYS A 1 12.33 -14.24 7.86
C LYS A 1 11.03 -14.30 7.08
N TYR A 2 9.89 -14.41 7.76
CA TYR A 2 8.56 -14.15 7.22
C TYR A 2 8.08 -12.78 7.71
N TYR A 3 7.41 -12.06 6.83
CA TYR A 3 6.81 -10.78 7.10
C TYR A 3 5.31 -10.88 6.84
N ALA A 4 4.50 -10.55 7.82
CA ALA A 4 3.04 -10.64 7.74
C ALA A 4 2.40 -9.39 8.34
N LEU A 5 1.23 -9.05 7.86
CA LEU A 5 0.35 -8.10 8.53
C LEU A 5 -0.65 -8.85 9.40
N GLY A 6 -1.03 -8.25 10.50
CA GLY A 6 -2.01 -8.81 11.44
C GLY A 6 -2.50 -7.77 12.43
N THR A 7 -3.19 -8.23 13.48
CA THR A 7 -3.68 -7.36 14.55
C THR A 7 -3.17 -7.80 15.91
N ARG A 8 -2.90 -6.85 16.79
CA ARG A 8 -2.57 -7.09 18.20
C ARG A 8 -2.93 -5.86 19.04
N ASP A 9 -3.62 -6.09 20.16
CA ASP A 9 -3.97 -5.04 21.13
C ASP A 9 -4.62 -3.81 20.48
N GLY A 10 -5.60 -4.03 19.58
CA GLY A 10 -6.33 -2.96 18.89
C GLY A 10 -5.51 -2.21 17.82
N ASN A 11 -4.34 -2.72 17.46
CA ASN A 11 -3.50 -2.14 16.39
C ASN A 11 -3.30 -3.12 15.25
N GLU A 12 -3.19 -2.60 14.03
CA GLU A 12 -2.58 -3.32 12.92
C GLU A 12 -1.07 -3.31 13.08
N ILE A 13 -0.44 -4.43 12.77
CA ILE A 13 0.98 -4.65 13.01
C ILE A 13 1.68 -5.24 11.78
N LEU A 14 2.95 -4.90 11.61
CA LEU A 14 3.88 -5.71 10.85
C LEU A 14 4.53 -6.72 11.82
N LEU A 15 4.30 -8.01 11.56
CA LEU A 15 4.85 -9.11 12.34
C LEU A 15 6.01 -9.76 11.59
N VAL A 16 7.12 -9.97 12.26
CA VAL A 16 8.30 -10.62 11.68
C VAL A 16 8.61 -11.90 12.43
N LEU A 17 8.63 -13.01 11.69
CA LEU A 17 8.86 -14.34 12.21
C LEU A 17 10.16 -14.95 11.68
N ASP A 18 10.78 -15.79 12.49
CA ASP A 18 11.82 -16.68 12.05
C ASP A 18 11.27 -17.74 11.10
N ALA A 19 11.84 -17.84 9.90
CA ALA A 19 11.31 -18.70 8.84
C ALA A 19 11.47 -20.22 9.12
N ALA A 20 12.43 -20.59 9.96
CA ALA A 20 12.68 -22.00 10.27
C ALA A 20 11.81 -22.49 11.43
N THR A 21 11.54 -21.62 12.41
CA THR A 21 10.89 -22.03 13.66
C THR A 21 9.49 -21.47 13.85
N GLY A 22 9.08 -20.47 13.05
CA GLY A 22 7.82 -19.70 13.23
C GLY A 22 7.83 -18.79 14.46
N ARG A 23 8.93 -18.70 15.19
CA ARG A 23 9.04 -17.85 16.38
C ARG A 23 8.96 -16.39 16.00
N GLU A 24 8.20 -15.60 16.77
CA GLU A 24 8.19 -14.16 16.65
C GLU A 24 9.58 -13.57 16.97
N LEU A 25 10.08 -12.74 16.06
CA LEU A 25 11.31 -12.00 16.24
C LEU A 25 11.03 -10.61 16.79
N TRP A 26 10.09 -9.90 16.17
CA TRP A 26 9.63 -8.57 16.59
C TRP A 26 8.34 -8.19 15.84
N LEU A 27 7.71 -7.11 16.28
CA LEU A 27 6.60 -6.46 15.58
C LEU A 27 6.74 -4.94 15.61
N ALA A 28 6.10 -4.27 14.63
CA ALA A 28 5.92 -2.82 14.62
C ALA A 28 4.42 -2.49 14.53
N LYS A 29 3.94 -1.53 15.32
CA LYS A 29 2.57 -1.03 15.24
C LYS A 29 2.45 -0.07 14.06
N LEU A 30 1.40 -0.26 13.22
CA LEU A 30 1.16 0.52 12.00
C LEU A 30 0.03 1.54 12.16
N GLY A 31 -0.83 1.36 13.15
CA GLY A 31 -1.98 2.22 13.43
C GLY A 31 -3.13 1.46 14.06
N SER A 32 -4.28 2.10 14.19
CA SER A 32 -5.50 1.48 14.71
C SER A 32 -6.02 0.40 13.77
N VAL A 33 -6.68 -0.61 14.34
CA VAL A 33 -7.29 -1.69 13.58
C VAL A 33 -8.50 -1.19 12.77
N HIS A 34 -8.66 -1.73 11.55
CA HIS A 34 -9.93 -1.66 10.82
C HIS A 34 -10.87 -2.73 11.37
N ASP A 35 -12.02 -2.30 11.89
CA ASP A 35 -13.05 -3.17 12.45
C ASP A 35 -14.04 -3.57 11.34
N ASP A 36 -14.29 -4.87 11.18
CA ASP A 36 -15.20 -5.41 10.16
C ASP A 36 -15.83 -6.74 10.59
N ASP A 37 -17.13 -6.90 10.37
CA ASP A 37 -17.92 -8.10 10.72
C ASP A 37 -17.37 -9.43 10.16
N ARG A 38 -16.49 -9.38 9.16
CA ARG A 38 -15.90 -10.55 8.51
C ARG A 38 -14.47 -10.83 8.94
N GLY A 39 -13.94 -10.02 9.86
CA GLY A 39 -12.60 -10.12 10.42
C GLY A 39 -11.87 -8.81 10.36
N ASP A 40 -11.28 -8.45 11.47
CA ASP A 40 -10.56 -7.19 11.66
C ASP A 40 -9.18 -7.19 11.02
N GLY A 41 -8.70 -5.99 10.72
CA GLY A 41 -7.31 -5.72 10.42
C GLY A 41 -6.92 -5.72 8.94
N PRO A 42 -5.62 -5.74 8.65
CA PRO A 42 -5.08 -5.56 7.31
C PRO A 42 -5.35 -6.78 6.42
N ARG A 43 -5.54 -6.56 5.12
CA ARG A 43 -5.85 -7.60 4.14
C ARG A 43 -4.77 -7.77 3.07
N GLY A 44 -3.83 -6.84 2.99
CA GLY A 44 -2.70 -6.89 2.08
C GLY A 44 -1.51 -7.66 2.64
N THR A 45 -0.47 -7.78 1.84
CA THR A 45 0.84 -8.32 2.22
C THR A 45 1.86 -7.18 2.23
N PRO A 46 2.80 -7.13 3.18
CA PRO A 46 3.84 -6.11 3.15
C PRO A 46 4.80 -6.35 1.97
N THR A 47 5.18 -5.28 1.30
CA THR A 47 6.21 -5.31 0.26
C THR A 47 7.57 -4.99 0.87
N ILE A 48 8.55 -5.87 0.67
CA ILE A 48 9.90 -5.73 1.23
C ILE A 48 10.85 -5.26 0.14
N ASP A 49 11.59 -4.19 0.42
CA ASP A 49 12.63 -3.65 -0.44
C ASP A 49 13.84 -3.22 0.40
N GLY A 50 14.94 -3.96 0.26
CA GLY A 50 16.15 -3.74 1.05
C GLY A 50 15.93 -3.86 2.57
N ASP A 51 16.15 -2.76 3.27
CA ASP A 51 15.98 -2.63 4.72
C ASP A 51 14.63 -2.05 5.14
N ARG A 52 13.64 -2.03 4.24
CA ARG A 52 12.32 -1.43 4.46
C ARG A 52 11.18 -2.38 4.14
N ALA A 53 10.10 -2.22 4.87
CA ALA A 53 8.80 -2.79 4.56
C ALA A 53 7.78 -1.68 4.31
N TYR A 54 6.95 -1.86 3.29
CA TYR A 54 5.86 -0.97 2.94
C TYR A 54 4.54 -1.73 3.07
N ALA A 55 3.58 -1.14 3.74
CA ALA A 55 2.30 -1.77 4.00
C ALA A 55 1.15 -0.78 3.89
N MET A 56 0.00 -1.25 3.39
CA MET A 56 -1.27 -0.54 3.46
C MET A 56 -2.07 -1.10 4.63
N THR A 57 -2.50 -0.22 5.54
CA THR A 57 -3.40 -0.59 6.64
C THR A 57 -4.85 -0.61 6.17
N GLY A 58 -5.73 -1.34 6.86
CA GLY A 58 -7.16 -1.35 6.56
C GLY A 58 -7.82 0.04 6.60
N PRO A 59 -7.51 0.92 7.58
CA PRO A 59 -7.97 2.30 7.57
C PRO A 59 -7.37 3.19 6.47
N GLY A 60 -6.39 2.69 5.69
CA GLY A 60 -5.81 3.40 4.56
C GLY A 60 -4.61 4.29 4.93
N ASN A 61 -3.70 3.78 5.73
CA ASN A 61 -2.39 4.40 5.89
C ASN A 61 -1.34 3.58 5.12
N LEU A 62 -0.66 4.21 4.18
CA LEU A 62 0.57 3.69 3.62
C LEU A 62 1.69 3.94 4.63
N VAL A 63 2.33 2.88 5.10
CA VAL A 63 3.35 2.94 6.16
C VAL A 63 4.66 2.34 5.67
N CYS A 64 5.77 3.04 5.92
CA CYS A 64 7.12 2.54 5.73
C CYS A 64 7.76 2.22 7.08
N VAL A 65 8.28 1.02 7.23
CA VAL A 65 8.93 0.53 8.45
C VAL A 65 10.40 0.20 8.16
N SER A 66 11.32 0.68 9.01
CA SER A 66 12.71 0.23 9.02
C SER A 66 12.79 -1.19 9.58
N LEU A 67 13.35 -2.13 8.80
CA LEU A 67 13.58 -3.51 9.25
C LEU A 67 14.80 -3.61 10.18
N THR A 68 15.67 -2.61 10.16
CA THR A 68 16.85 -2.51 11.04
C THR A 68 16.47 -1.94 12.40
N ASP A 69 15.78 -0.78 12.40
CA ASP A 69 15.39 -0.07 13.63
C ASP A 69 14.07 -0.56 14.21
N GLN A 70 13.30 -1.36 13.44
CA GLN A 70 12.01 -1.93 13.83
C GLN A 70 10.96 -0.86 14.15
N LYS A 71 11.01 0.26 13.43
CA LYS A 71 10.17 1.45 13.66
C LYS A 71 9.58 1.99 12.38
N VAL A 72 8.43 2.63 12.49
CA VAL A 72 7.85 3.43 11.40
C VAL A 72 8.78 4.59 11.09
N ILE A 73 9.12 4.75 9.81
CA ILE A 73 9.93 5.86 9.28
C ILE A 73 9.02 7.02 8.86
N TRP A 74 7.98 6.68 8.07
CA TRP A 74 6.98 7.63 7.61
C TRP A 74 5.65 6.94 7.34
N GLN A 75 4.57 7.71 7.29
CA GLN A 75 3.25 7.26 6.89
C GLN A 75 2.49 8.36 6.15
N VAL A 76 1.55 7.95 5.29
CA VAL A 76 0.66 8.83 4.53
C VAL A 76 -0.76 8.27 4.57
N ALA A 77 -1.73 9.10 4.94
CA ALA A 77 -3.13 8.70 4.97
C ALA A 77 -3.77 8.86 3.57
N MET A 78 -4.44 7.83 3.08
CA MET A 78 -5.13 7.86 1.78
C MET A 78 -6.26 8.91 1.75
N THR A 79 -6.86 9.21 2.90
CA THR A 79 -7.88 10.25 3.04
C THR A 79 -7.37 11.66 2.72
N GLU A 80 -6.10 11.95 2.97
CA GLU A 80 -5.47 13.22 2.59
C GLU A 80 -5.35 13.37 1.07
N LEU A 81 -5.34 12.25 0.36
CA LEU A 81 -5.28 12.15 -1.10
C LEU A 81 -6.65 12.06 -1.77
N GLY A 82 -7.72 12.29 -1.02
CA GLY A 82 -9.10 12.21 -1.51
C GLY A 82 -9.70 10.81 -1.50
N GLY A 83 -8.98 9.83 -0.99
CA GLY A 83 -9.45 8.47 -0.80
C GLY A 83 -10.54 8.36 0.26
N ARG A 84 -11.34 7.31 0.14
CA ARG A 84 -12.34 6.91 1.15
C ARG A 84 -12.05 5.48 1.55
N VAL A 85 -12.07 5.22 2.84
CA VAL A 85 -11.90 3.85 3.35
C VAL A 85 -13.00 2.97 2.74
N PRO A 86 -12.65 1.93 1.96
CA PRO A 86 -13.64 1.01 1.41
C PRO A 86 -14.40 0.30 2.52
N ARG A 87 -15.56 -0.27 2.19
CA ARG A 87 -16.41 -0.96 3.17
C ARG A 87 -15.62 -1.99 3.99
N TRP A 88 -14.74 -2.74 3.34
CA TRP A 88 -13.94 -3.79 3.97
C TRP A 88 -12.48 -3.38 4.21
N GLY A 89 -12.20 -2.08 4.27
CA GLY A 89 -10.85 -1.53 4.40
C GLY A 89 -10.02 -1.62 3.12
N TYR A 90 -8.90 -0.94 3.08
CA TYR A 90 -7.91 -1.10 2.01
C TYR A 90 -7.28 -2.48 2.07
N SER A 91 -7.04 -3.11 0.91
CA SER A 91 -6.57 -4.50 0.82
C SER A 91 -5.39 -4.69 -0.12
N GLU A 92 -4.91 -3.66 -0.78
CA GLU A 92 -3.80 -3.77 -1.71
C GLU A 92 -2.48 -4.11 -1.02
N SER A 93 -1.65 -4.90 -1.72
CA SER A 93 -0.21 -4.99 -1.47
C SER A 93 0.45 -3.95 -2.35
N VAL A 94 1.07 -2.94 -1.74
CA VAL A 94 1.60 -1.79 -2.47
C VAL A 94 2.77 -2.17 -3.37
N LEU A 95 2.92 -1.49 -4.51
CA LEU A 95 3.99 -1.73 -5.45
C LEU A 95 5.21 -0.86 -5.10
N VAL A 96 6.39 -1.47 -5.01
CA VAL A 96 7.67 -0.74 -5.04
C VAL A 96 8.29 -0.91 -6.41
N ASP A 97 8.60 0.20 -7.09
CA ASP A 97 9.24 0.22 -8.41
C ASP A 97 10.32 1.31 -8.44
N GLY A 98 11.56 0.87 -8.61
CA GLY A 98 12.72 1.75 -8.58
C GLY A 98 12.83 2.51 -7.25
N ASP A 99 12.66 3.81 -7.30
CA ASP A 99 12.76 4.74 -6.15
C ASP A 99 11.41 5.24 -5.65
N GLN A 100 10.30 4.63 -6.12
CA GLN A 100 8.95 5.00 -5.69
C GLN A 100 8.18 3.82 -5.11
N VAL A 101 7.22 4.13 -4.24
CA VAL A 101 6.15 3.25 -3.80
C VAL A 101 4.83 3.77 -4.35
N VAL A 102 4.03 2.89 -4.93
CA VAL A 102 2.78 3.22 -5.63
C VAL A 102 1.63 2.51 -4.95
N CYS A 103 0.53 3.22 -4.78
CA CYS A 103 -0.69 2.70 -4.18
C CYS A 103 -1.94 3.34 -4.80
N THR A 104 -3.11 2.87 -4.37
CA THR A 104 -4.41 3.25 -4.91
C THR A 104 -5.27 3.96 -3.85
N PRO A 105 -5.06 5.28 -3.61
CA PRO A 105 -5.96 6.05 -2.74
C PRO A 105 -7.42 5.98 -3.18
N GLY A 106 -7.65 6.03 -4.50
CA GLY A 106 -8.98 6.19 -5.07
C GLY A 106 -9.55 7.59 -4.86
N GLY A 107 -10.62 7.93 -5.59
CA GLY A 107 -11.43 9.12 -5.32
C GLY A 107 -11.01 10.39 -6.03
N SER A 108 -11.51 11.52 -5.52
CA SER A 108 -11.63 12.78 -6.28
C SER A 108 -10.32 13.49 -6.63
N LYS A 109 -9.22 13.15 -5.98
CA LYS A 109 -7.91 13.75 -6.28
C LYS A 109 -7.06 12.89 -7.21
N GLY A 110 -7.56 11.71 -7.59
CA GLY A 110 -6.89 10.75 -8.47
C GLY A 110 -6.81 9.37 -7.84
N THR A 111 -6.91 8.34 -8.68
CA THR A 111 -7.03 6.95 -8.24
C THR A 111 -5.71 6.38 -7.75
N LEU A 112 -4.60 6.57 -8.50
CA LEU A 112 -3.27 6.10 -8.11
C LEU A 112 -2.41 7.25 -7.62
N ALA A 113 -1.48 6.94 -6.72
CA ALA A 113 -0.47 7.88 -6.27
C ALA A 113 0.89 7.19 -6.09
N ALA A 114 1.95 7.92 -6.37
CA ALA A 114 3.33 7.49 -6.12
C ALA A 114 4.03 8.43 -5.14
N PHE A 115 4.87 7.83 -4.33
CA PHE A 115 5.66 8.51 -3.31
C PHE A 115 7.12 8.13 -3.45
N ASP A 116 8.00 9.04 -3.09
CA ASP A 116 9.41 8.71 -2.87
C ASP A 116 9.51 7.66 -1.74
N LYS A 117 10.07 6.52 -2.05
CA LYS A 117 10.08 5.38 -1.11
C LYS A 117 10.89 5.64 0.16
N LEU A 118 11.86 6.54 0.12
CA LEU A 118 12.70 6.85 1.29
C LEU A 118 12.05 7.85 2.24
N THR A 119 11.31 8.81 1.70
CA THR A 119 10.82 9.97 2.45
C THR A 119 9.30 10.04 2.62
N GLY A 120 8.52 9.28 1.83
CA GLY A 120 7.07 9.39 1.79
C GLY A 120 6.52 10.64 1.11
N LYS A 121 7.38 11.46 0.47
CA LYS A 121 6.93 12.64 -0.27
C LYS A 121 6.22 12.24 -1.55
N ALA A 122 5.05 12.83 -1.81
CA ALA A 122 4.31 12.60 -3.05
C ALA A 122 5.14 13.00 -4.27
N ARG A 123 5.12 12.15 -5.30
CA ARG A 123 5.74 12.38 -6.60
C ARG A 123 4.70 12.76 -7.64
N TRP A 124 3.61 11.99 -7.71
CA TRP A 124 2.47 12.24 -8.59
C TRP A 124 1.20 11.58 -8.05
N GLN A 125 0.05 12.03 -8.55
CA GLN A 125 -1.25 11.40 -8.41
C GLN A 125 -1.98 11.47 -9.75
N SER A 126 -2.70 10.42 -10.13
CA SER A 126 -3.37 10.28 -11.43
C SER A 126 -4.66 11.11 -11.50
N MET A 127 -4.54 12.44 -11.58
CA MET A 127 -5.66 13.38 -11.45
C MET A 127 -6.73 13.26 -12.55
N GLU A 128 -6.37 12.74 -13.72
CA GLU A 128 -7.30 12.55 -14.85
C GLU A 128 -8.18 11.30 -14.69
N PHE A 129 -7.84 10.43 -13.74
CA PHE A 129 -8.56 9.19 -13.47
C PHE A 129 -8.93 9.14 -11.97
N THR A 130 -10.23 9.10 -11.65
CA THR A 130 -10.76 9.33 -10.31
C THR A 130 -11.69 8.23 -9.81
N ASP A 131 -11.56 7.00 -10.31
CA ASP A 131 -12.29 5.84 -9.83
C ASP A 131 -11.94 5.53 -8.37
N LEU A 132 -12.86 4.91 -7.67
CA LEU A 132 -12.60 4.41 -6.32
C LEU A 132 -11.70 3.17 -6.36
N GLU A 133 -10.95 2.99 -5.29
CA GLU A 133 -10.19 1.76 -5.03
C GLU A 133 -11.13 0.54 -5.00
N HIS A 134 -10.64 -0.66 -5.39
CA HIS A 134 -11.42 -1.88 -5.40
C HIS A 134 -10.56 -3.15 -5.21
N TYR A 135 -10.16 -3.43 -3.98
CA TYR A 135 -9.60 -4.71 -3.50
C TYR A 135 -8.62 -5.42 -4.46
N SER A 136 -7.76 -4.68 -5.11
CA SER A 136 -6.76 -5.20 -6.04
C SER A 136 -5.42 -4.49 -5.89
N SER A 137 -4.34 -5.20 -6.19
CA SER A 137 -2.99 -4.65 -6.17
C SER A 137 -2.57 -4.22 -7.58
N ILE A 138 -1.73 -3.21 -7.66
CA ILE A 138 -1.14 -2.69 -8.90
C ILE A 138 -0.16 -3.73 -9.47
N VAL A 139 -0.23 -3.96 -10.78
CA VAL A 139 0.68 -4.86 -11.50
C VAL A 139 1.51 -4.07 -12.51
N PRO A 140 2.84 -4.07 -12.43
CA PRO A 140 3.67 -3.47 -13.46
C PRO A 140 3.65 -4.32 -14.73
N ALA A 141 3.55 -3.69 -15.89
CA ALA A 141 3.55 -4.35 -17.19
C ALA A 141 4.25 -3.50 -18.24
N THR A 142 4.70 -4.15 -19.33
CA THR A 142 5.14 -3.47 -20.54
C THR A 142 4.25 -3.93 -21.70
N ILE A 143 3.48 -3.01 -22.27
CA ILE A 143 2.55 -3.29 -23.36
C ILE A 143 2.99 -2.46 -24.57
N ASN A 144 3.25 -3.12 -25.70
CA ASN A 144 3.77 -2.48 -26.93
C ASN A 144 5.03 -1.63 -26.70
N GLY A 145 5.94 -2.10 -25.82
CA GLY A 145 7.17 -1.39 -25.47
C GLY A 145 6.99 -0.24 -24.48
N GLN A 146 5.77 0.04 -24.01
CA GLN A 146 5.47 1.09 -23.04
C GLN A 146 5.26 0.49 -21.65
N ALA A 147 6.09 0.94 -20.69
CA ALA A 147 5.92 0.59 -19.29
C ALA A 147 4.66 1.24 -18.73
N GLN A 148 3.87 0.49 -17.97
CA GLN A 148 2.65 0.98 -17.35
C GLN A 148 2.31 0.19 -16.09
N TYR A 149 1.57 0.82 -15.19
CA TYR A 149 0.93 0.18 -14.06
C TYR A 149 -0.50 -0.18 -14.43
N ILE A 150 -0.83 -1.45 -14.34
CA ILE A 150 -2.19 -1.94 -14.57
C ILE A 150 -2.91 -1.98 -13.23
N GLN A 151 -4.03 -1.28 -13.15
CA GLN A 151 -4.89 -1.28 -11.97
C GLN A 151 -6.33 -1.61 -12.35
N ARG A 152 -6.94 -2.51 -11.56
CA ARG A 152 -8.37 -2.74 -11.58
C ARG A 152 -9.03 -1.90 -10.50
N THR A 153 -10.03 -1.12 -10.90
CA THR A 153 -10.87 -0.33 -10.00
C THR A 153 -12.28 -0.91 -9.89
N GLU A 154 -13.18 -0.21 -9.22
CA GLU A 154 -14.60 -0.59 -9.17
C GLU A 154 -15.21 -0.73 -10.59
N LYS A 155 -14.82 0.13 -11.54
CA LYS A 155 -15.45 0.28 -12.86
C LYS A 155 -14.56 -0.09 -14.03
N SER A 156 -13.25 -0.05 -13.88
CA SER A 156 -12.32 -0.06 -14.99
C SER A 156 -11.12 -0.98 -14.73
N VAL A 157 -10.44 -1.34 -15.81
CA VAL A 157 -9.04 -1.80 -15.80
C VAL A 157 -8.27 -0.82 -16.65
N VAL A 158 -7.24 -0.20 -16.08
CA VAL A 158 -6.53 0.92 -16.70
C VAL A 158 -5.03 0.71 -16.70
N GLY A 159 -4.35 1.32 -17.69
CA GLY A 159 -2.91 1.50 -17.71
C GLY A 159 -2.55 2.93 -17.31
N ILE A 160 -1.62 3.07 -16.38
CA ILE A 160 -1.16 4.36 -15.86
C ILE A 160 0.35 4.48 -16.08
N SER A 161 0.80 5.63 -16.54
CA SER A 161 2.22 5.92 -16.75
C SER A 161 2.99 5.91 -15.41
N PRO A 162 4.06 5.11 -15.28
CA PRO A 162 4.88 5.08 -14.07
C PRO A 162 5.59 6.41 -13.78
N ARG A 163 5.80 7.24 -14.79
CA ARG A 163 6.58 8.46 -14.71
C ARG A 163 5.83 9.60 -14.04
N ASP A 164 4.54 9.76 -14.38
CA ASP A 164 3.77 10.96 -14.06
C ASP A 164 2.31 10.71 -13.68
N GLY A 165 1.87 9.44 -13.69
CA GLY A 165 0.50 9.06 -13.32
C GLY A 165 -0.54 9.36 -14.41
N ALA A 166 -0.14 9.68 -15.63
CA ALA A 166 -1.06 9.90 -16.74
C ALA A 166 -1.80 8.62 -17.15
N LEU A 167 -3.07 8.75 -17.54
CA LEU A 167 -3.85 7.65 -18.12
C LEU A 167 -3.31 7.31 -19.52
N LEU A 168 -3.17 6.00 -19.83
CA LEU A 168 -2.63 5.49 -21.09
C LEU A 168 -3.69 4.85 -21.97
#